data_ccf936b1cd3b4301e1242c7d249fdb40
#
_entry.id   ccf936b1cd3b4301e1242c7d249fdb40
#
_cell.length_a   1.000
_cell.length_b   1.000
_cell.length_c   1.000
_cell.angle_alpha   90.00
_cell.angle_beta   90.00
_cell.angle_gamma   90.00
#
_symmetry.space_group_name_H-M   'P 1'
#
loop_
_entity.id
_entity.type
_entity.pdbx_description
1 polymer ?
#
loop_
_entity_poly.entity_id
_entity_poly.type
_entity_poly.pdbx_seq_one_letter_code
_entity_poly.pdbx_strand_id
1 'polypeptide(L)'
;MAKYKCKVCGYIHEGNKAPDVCPVCAAPASDFEEMKDEAAADKKKGLDRDSNVYTVVYASVMVVLVAVVLAFTSQSLRTFQQKNDKRQQILRSINVTVPANEAEAKYSELIKEAFLVNENGEKVEGDAFAADVVKAAAEHQYPVFVANVDGQPKYIMALHGAGLWGPLWGYISVDSDRNTVYGADFSHQGETPGLGAEIA
;
A
#
# COMPACT_ATOMS: atom_id res chain seq x y z
N MET A 1 20.87 47.17 33.68
CA MET A 1 20.17 48.35 34.24
C MET A 1 18.81 47.86 34.68
N ALA A 2 18.37 48.22 35.90
CA ALA A 2 17.06 47.80 36.35
C ALA A 2 15.93 48.54 35.59
N LYS A 3 14.80 47.88 35.37
CA LYS A 3 13.62 48.51 34.76
C LYS A 3 12.53 48.64 35.82
N TYR A 4 12.00 49.87 35.90
CA TYR A 4 10.96 50.24 36.86
C TYR A 4 9.68 50.56 36.12
N LYS A 5 8.58 49.85 36.37
CA LYS A 5 7.28 50.10 35.76
C LYS A 5 6.35 50.86 36.69
N CYS A 6 5.79 51.97 36.25
CA CYS A 6 4.78 52.71 36.98
C CYS A 6 3.46 51.95 36.99
N LYS A 7 2.90 51.69 38.22
CA LYS A 7 1.64 50.97 38.41
C LYS A 7 0.41 51.74 37.90
N VAL A 8 0.52 53.05 37.81
CA VAL A 8 -0.61 53.93 37.44
C VAL A 8 -0.76 54.04 35.93
N CYS A 9 0.33 54.32 35.18
CA CYS A 9 0.26 54.56 33.75
C CYS A 9 1.01 53.57 32.87
N GLY A 10 1.75 52.59 33.47
CA GLY A 10 2.52 51.61 32.75
C GLY A 10 3.84 52.10 32.18
N TYR A 11 4.26 53.33 32.41
CA TYR A 11 5.53 53.89 31.96
C TYR A 11 6.71 53.07 32.50
N ILE A 12 7.68 52.80 31.63
CA ILE A 12 8.87 52.00 32.00
C ILE A 12 10.07 52.97 32.02
N HIS A 13 10.74 53.05 33.18
CA HIS A 13 11.99 53.78 33.36
C HIS A 13 13.17 52.81 33.43
N GLU A 14 14.21 53.05 32.65
CA GLU A 14 15.46 52.29 32.68
C GLU A 14 16.52 53.09 33.45
N GLY A 15 16.92 52.56 34.62
CA GLY A 15 17.92 53.22 35.45
C GLY A 15 18.32 52.39 36.67
N ASN A 16 19.26 52.88 37.47
CA ASN A 16 19.71 52.20 38.69
C ASN A 16 18.77 52.43 39.89
N LYS A 17 17.80 53.36 39.74
CA LYS A 17 16.84 53.73 40.79
C LYS A 17 15.52 54.17 40.12
N ALA A 18 14.39 53.95 40.81
CA ALA A 18 13.11 54.52 40.36
C ALA A 18 13.17 56.05 40.38
N PRO A 19 12.55 56.76 39.41
CA PRO A 19 12.48 58.21 39.39
C PRO A 19 11.59 58.68 40.55
N ASP A 20 11.90 59.83 41.15
CA ASP A 20 11.17 60.38 42.29
C ASP A 20 9.71 60.73 41.93
N VAL A 21 9.43 61.01 40.64
CA VAL A 21 8.10 61.32 40.12
C VAL A 21 8.00 60.74 38.70
N CYS A 22 6.88 60.15 38.36
CA CYS A 22 6.62 59.64 37.02
C CYS A 22 6.50 60.79 36.00
N PRO A 23 7.29 60.82 34.92
CA PRO A 23 7.23 61.91 33.94
C PRO A 23 5.94 61.93 33.12
N VAL A 24 5.12 60.90 33.17
CA VAL A 24 3.87 60.76 32.38
C VAL A 24 2.63 61.07 33.22
N CYS A 25 2.53 60.59 34.45
CA CYS A 25 1.34 60.73 35.28
C CYS A 25 1.58 61.38 36.63
N ALA A 26 2.80 61.87 36.92
CA ALA A 26 3.21 62.55 38.17
C ALA A 26 3.01 61.63 39.43
N ALA A 27 2.90 60.36 39.30
CA ALA A 27 2.82 59.40 40.41
C ALA A 27 4.16 59.37 41.21
N PRO A 28 4.14 59.25 42.53
CA PRO A 28 5.37 59.23 43.35
C PRO A 28 6.18 57.93 43.12
N ALA A 29 7.45 57.94 43.55
CA ALA A 29 8.38 56.81 43.40
C ALA A 29 7.87 55.51 44.03
N SER A 30 6.99 55.60 45.03
CA SER A 30 6.35 54.42 45.69
C SER A 30 5.49 53.57 44.73
N ASP A 31 5.04 54.18 43.64
CA ASP A 31 4.17 53.51 42.65
C ASP A 31 4.96 52.86 41.49
N PHE A 32 6.28 52.80 41.62
CA PHE A 32 7.13 52.06 40.73
C PHE A 32 7.46 50.68 41.28
N GLU A 33 7.35 49.68 40.43
CA GLU A 33 7.73 48.30 40.70
C GLU A 33 8.93 47.92 39.87
N GLU A 34 9.95 47.34 40.50
CA GLU A 34 11.13 46.85 39.82
C GLU A 34 10.74 45.58 39.02
N MET A 35 10.83 45.66 37.71
CA MET A 35 10.71 44.51 36.82
C MET A 35 11.97 43.67 37.00
N LYS A 36 11.92 42.64 37.80
CA LYS A 36 12.91 41.59 37.72
C LYS A 36 12.78 40.97 36.37
N ASP A 37 13.85 41.01 35.56
CA ASP A 37 13.92 40.22 34.34
C ASP A 37 13.67 38.75 34.71
N GLU A 38 12.46 38.25 34.49
CA GLU A 38 12.13 36.83 34.54
C GLU A 38 12.72 36.13 33.30
N ALA A 39 13.95 36.43 32.99
CA ALA A 39 14.71 35.82 31.88
C ALA A 39 15.64 34.72 32.38
N ALA A 40 15.25 33.99 33.43
CA ALA A 40 15.97 32.78 33.85
C ALA A 40 15.07 31.85 34.69
N ALA A 41 13.81 31.69 34.31
CA ALA A 41 13.03 30.57 34.82
C ALA A 41 13.06 29.47 33.74
N ASP A 42 13.98 28.53 33.95
CA ASP A 42 13.92 27.11 33.60
C ASP A 42 13.17 26.81 32.29
N LYS A 43 13.80 27.05 31.13
CA LYS A 43 13.45 26.36 29.89
C LYS A 43 13.68 24.87 30.15
N LYS A 44 12.70 24.18 30.78
CA LYS A 44 12.52 22.76 30.51
C LYS A 44 12.71 22.59 29.02
N LYS A 45 13.67 21.75 28.62
CA LYS A 45 13.96 21.33 27.23
C LYS A 45 12.74 20.57 26.66
N GLY A 46 11.60 21.23 26.56
CA GLY A 46 10.45 20.80 25.79
C GLY A 46 10.69 21.26 24.36
N LEU A 47 10.46 20.38 23.38
CA LEU A 47 10.48 20.77 21.99
C LEU A 47 9.57 22.01 21.81
N ASP A 48 10.15 23.07 21.26
CA ASP A 48 9.41 24.29 20.94
C ASP A 48 8.42 23.97 19.79
N ARG A 49 7.15 23.76 20.17
CA ARG A 49 6.10 23.32 19.24
C ARG A 49 5.71 24.40 18.23
N ASP A 50 6.07 25.64 18.48
CA ASP A 50 5.80 26.78 17.61
C ASP A 50 6.95 27.03 16.61
N SER A 51 8.02 26.23 16.71
CA SER A 51 9.15 26.31 15.77
C SER A 51 8.79 25.71 14.42
N ASN A 52 9.11 26.42 13.34
CA ASN A 52 8.99 25.92 11.97
C ASN A 52 9.73 24.59 11.77
N VAL A 53 10.88 24.42 12.45
CA VAL A 53 11.65 23.15 12.40
C VAL A 53 10.88 22.01 13.03
N TYR A 54 10.23 22.22 14.16
CA TYR A 54 9.38 21.21 14.79
C TYR A 54 8.22 20.82 13.86
N THR A 55 7.55 21.77 13.26
CA THR A 55 6.42 21.53 12.35
C THR A 55 6.86 20.71 11.14
N VAL A 56 7.99 21.05 10.51
CA VAL A 56 8.53 20.32 9.36
C VAL A 56 8.94 18.89 9.74
N VAL A 57 9.66 18.73 10.85
CA VAL A 57 10.08 17.40 11.32
C VAL A 57 8.88 16.54 11.68
N TYR A 58 7.92 17.09 12.43
CA TYR A 58 6.69 16.37 12.79
C TYR A 58 5.90 15.95 11.56
N ALA A 59 5.67 16.86 10.60
CA ALA A 59 4.96 16.56 9.37
C ALA A 59 5.69 15.49 8.55
N SER A 60 7.01 15.58 8.43
CA SER A 60 7.82 14.59 7.72
C SER A 60 7.74 13.21 8.37
N VAL A 61 7.86 13.13 9.69
CA VAL A 61 7.75 11.85 10.44
C VAL A 61 6.36 11.24 10.26
N MET A 62 5.30 12.05 10.35
CA MET A 62 3.92 11.57 10.15
C MET A 62 3.70 11.04 8.74
N VAL A 63 4.19 11.75 7.71
CA VAL A 63 4.07 11.31 6.31
C VAL A 63 4.83 10.00 6.09
N VAL A 64 6.06 9.90 6.60
CA VAL A 64 6.86 8.67 6.48
C VAL A 64 6.17 7.50 7.19
N LEU A 65 5.66 7.72 8.39
CA LEU A 65 4.98 6.67 9.16
C LEU A 65 3.73 6.16 8.41
N VAL A 66 2.89 7.07 7.93
CA VAL A 66 1.70 6.72 7.15
C VAL A 66 2.09 5.99 5.86
N ALA A 67 3.12 6.47 5.14
CA ALA A 67 3.60 5.84 3.92
C ALA A 67 4.10 4.40 4.17
N VAL A 68 4.84 4.17 5.25
CA VAL A 68 5.32 2.83 5.63
C VAL A 68 4.16 1.89 5.96
N VAL A 69 3.18 2.36 6.76
CA VAL A 69 1.99 1.55 7.09
C VAL A 69 1.19 1.20 5.84
N LEU A 70 0.95 2.17 4.95
CA LEU A 70 0.23 1.94 3.70
C LEU A 70 1.00 1.01 2.76
N ALA A 71 2.32 1.16 2.63
CA ALA A 71 3.14 0.29 1.80
C ALA A 71 3.11 -1.16 2.31
N PHE A 72 3.23 -1.35 3.62
CA PHE A 72 3.21 -2.68 4.24
C PHE A 72 1.83 -3.36 4.07
N THR A 73 0.75 -2.65 4.37
CA THR A 73 -0.62 -3.18 4.21
C THR A 73 -0.93 -3.47 2.73
N SER A 74 -0.56 -2.57 1.82
CA SER A 74 -0.75 -2.75 0.38
C SER A 74 0.01 -3.97 -0.14
N GLN A 75 1.26 -4.15 0.27
CA GLN A 75 2.07 -5.29 -0.18
C GLN A 75 1.51 -6.63 0.31
N SER A 76 1.11 -6.70 1.58
CA SER A 76 0.50 -7.91 2.16
C SER A 76 -0.82 -8.27 1.46
N LEU A 77 -1.66 -7.26 1.21
CA LEU A 77 -2.95 -7.46 0.58
C LEU A 77 -2.83 -7.85 -0.90
N ARG A 78 -1.86 -7.24 -1.62
CA ARG A 78 -1.61 -7.54 -3.03
C ARG A 78 -1.27 -9.02 -3.27
N THR A 79 -0.41 -9.61 -2.42
CA THR A 79 -0.04 -11.02 -2.53
C THR A 79 -1.24 -11.94 -2.35
N PHE A 80 -2.12 -11.61 -1.40
CA PHE A 80 -3.34 -12.38 -1.16
C PHE A 80 -4.33 -12.25 -2.33
N GLN A 81 -4.53 -11.04 -2.82
CA GLN A 81 -5.40 -10.78 -3.97
C GLN A 81 -4.92 -11.52 -5.22
N GLN A 82 -3.63 -11.44 -5.56
CA GLN A 82 -3.07 -12.13 -6.72
C GLN A 82 -3.29 -13.64 -6.70
N LYS A 83 -3.15 -14.28 -5.53
CA LYS A 83 -3.44 -15.71 -5.40
C LYS A 83 -4.92 -16.03 -5.64
N ASN A 84 -5.81 -15.22 -5.09
CA ASN A 84 -7.24 -15.42 -5.28
C ASN A 84 -7.68 -15.14 -6.71
N ASP A 85 -7.15 -14.09 -7.34
CA ASP A 85 -7.40 -13.78 -8.75
C ASP A 85 -6.95 -14.94 -9.65
N LYS A 86 -5.76 -15.51 -9.41
CA LYS A 86 -5.26 -16.68 -10.13
C LYS A 86 -6.18 -17.89 -9.96
N ARG A 87 -6.66 -18.16 -8.73
CA ARG A 87 -7.63 -19.26 -8.47
C ARG A 87 -8.94 -19.03 -9.21
N GLN A 88 -9.47 -17.79 -9.18
CA GLN A 88 -10.70 -17.46 -9.89
C GLN A 88 -10.55 -17.63 -11.42
N GLN A 89 -9.43 -17.19 -12.01
CA GLN A 89 -9.17 -17.35 -13.43
C GLN A 89 -9.11 -18.83 -13.83
N ILE A 90 -8.43 -19.66 -13.04
CA ILE A 90 -8.38 -21.12 -13.27
C ILE A 90 -9.79 -21.72 -13.18
N LEU A 91 -10.59 -21.30 -12.20
CA LEU A 91 -11.97 -21.79 -12.03
C LEU A 91 -12.89 -21.30 -13.18
N ARG A 92 -12.77 -20.03 -13.62
CA ARG A 92 -13.54 -19.52 -14.73
C ARG A 92 -13.23 -20.24 -16.04
N SER A 93 -11.98 -20.66 -16.25
CA SER A 93 -11.63 -21.45 -17.42
C SER A 93 -12.36 -22.80 -17.51
N ILE A 94 -12.89 -23.30 -16.39
CA ILE A 94 -13.76 -24.49 -16.34
C ILE A 94 -15.24 -24.12 -16.12
N ASN A 95 -15.64 -22.90 -16.47
CA ASN A 95 -17.00 -22.37 -16.36
C ASN A 95 -17.56 -22.31 -14.93
N VAL A 96 -16.68 -22.22 -13.92
CA VAL A 96 -17.06 -22.09 -12.51
C VAL A 96 -16.72 -20.67 -12.03
N THR A 97 -17.75 -19.87 -11.76
CA THR A 97 -17.60 -18.49 -11.25
C THR A 97 -17.92 -18.45 -9.76
N VAL A 98 -16.96 -18.03 -8.95
CA VAL A 98 -17.10 -17.91 -7.48
C VAL A 98 -16.55 -16.58 -6.99
N PRO A 99 -17.07 -16.04 -5.89
CA PRO A 99 -16.50 -14.85 -5.26
C PRO A 99 -15.10 -15.16 -4.68
N ALA A 100 -14.30 -14.11 -4.47
CA ALA A 100 -12.90 -14.24 -4.04
C ALA A 100 -12.73 -14.93 -2.67
N ASN A 101 -13.70 -14.82 -1.77
CA ASN A 101 -13.70 -15.46 -0.47
C ASN A 101 -13.90 -17.00 -0.54
N GLU A 102 -14.51 -17.51 -1.60
CA GLU A 102 -14.79 -18.93 -1.80
C GLU A 102 -13.82 -19.60 -2.79
N ALA A 103 -13.02 -18.79 -3.50
CA ALA A 103 -12.14 -19.26 -4.56
C ALA A 103 -11.14 -20.33 -4.08
N GLU A 104 -10.61 -20.19 -2.87
CA GLU A 104 -9.66 -21.16 -2.30
C GLU A 104 -10.31 -22.51 -2.00
N ALA A 105 -11.48 -22.50 -1.38
CA ALA A 105 -12.21 -23.71 -1.05
C ALA A 105 -12.62 -24.46 -2.33
N LYS A 106 -13.16 -23.72 -3.31
CA LYS A 106 -13.62 -24.31 -4.56
C LYS A 106 -12.47 -24.80 -5.44
N TYR A 107 -11.35 -24.09 -5.45
CA TYR A 107 -10.12 -24.51 -6.11
C TYR A 107 -9.63 -25.86 -5.53
N SER A 108 -9.55 -25.98 -4.21
CA SER A 108 -9.10 -27.21 -3.55
C SER A 108 -10.06 -28.39 -3.75
N GLU A 109 -11.36 -28.09 -3.92
CA GLU A 109 -12.38 -29.11 -4.21
C GLU A 109 -12.23 -29.66 -5.63
N LEU A 110 -12.06 -28.81 -6.63
CA LEU A 110 -12.10 -29.19 -8.03
C LEU A 110 -10.73 -29.57 -8.61
N ILE A 111 -9.67 -28.86 -8.27
CA ILE A 111 -8.32 -29.12 -8.77
C ILE A 111 -7.71 -30.28 -7.98
N LYS A 112 -7.43 -31.38 -8.68
CA LYS A 112 -6.89 -32.61 -8.08
C LYS A 112 -5.39 -32.69 -8.19
N GLU A 113 -4.82 -32.21 -9.30
CA GLU A 113 -3.39 -32.21 -9.55
C GLU A 113 -2.96 -30.87 -10.16
N ALA A 114 -1.75 -30.43 -9.83
CA ALA A 114 -1.08 -29.31 -10.45
C ALA A 114 0.39 -29.67 -10.61
N PHE A 115 0.91 -29.57 -11.82
CA PHE A 115 2.29 -29.93 -12.13
C PHE A 115 2.82 -29.12 -13.32
N LEU A 116 4.14 -29.08 -13.44
CA LEU A 116 4.81 -28.51 -14.61
C LEU A 116 5.10 -29.61 -15.62
N VAL A 117 5.02 -29.27 -16.92
CA VAL A 117 5.46 -30.15 -18.01
C VAL A 117 6.51 -29.44 -18.87
N ASN A 118 7.44 -30.20 -19.42
CA ASN A 118 8.38 -29.72 -20.43
C ASN A 118 7.77 -29.81 -21.83
N GLU A 119 8.51 -29.39 -22.86
CA GLU A 119 8.10 -29.46 -24.28
C GLU A 119 7.78 -30.87 -24.77
N ASN A 120 8.34 -31.89 -24.13
CA ASN A 120 8.08 -33.29 -24.48
C ASN A 120 6.85 -33.84 -23.78
N GLY A 121 6.18 -33.05 -22.92
CA GLY A 121 5.03 -33.49 -22.13
C GLY A 121 5.39 -34.27 -20.87
N GLU A 122 6.65 -34.30 -20.48
CA GLU A 122 7.09 -34.98 -19.25
C GLU A 122 6.90 -34.08 -18.04
N LYS A 123 6.46 -34.66 -16.93
CA LYS A 123 6.33 -33.94 -15.65
C LYS A 123 7.69 -33.49 -15.14
N VAL A 124 7.81 -32.22 -14.77
CA VAL A 124 9.00 -31.59 -14.18
C VAL A 124 8.70 -31.24 -12.72
N GLU A 125 9.72 -31.29 -11.88
CA GLU A 125 9.61 -30.89 -10.47
C GLU A 125 9.35 -29.39 -10.36
N GLY A 126 8.36 -28.99 -9.55
CA GLY A 126 8.02 -27.59 -9.30
C GLY A 126 6.56 -27.39 -8.91
N ASP A 127 6.26 -26.20 -8.38
CA ASP A 127 4.89 -25.80 -8.01
C ASP A 127 4.24 -25.04 -9.18
N ALA A 128 3.33 -25.69 -9.88
CA ALA A 128 2.59 -25.09 -10.98
C ALA A 128 1.75 -23.87 -10.57
N PHE A 129 1.26 -23.83 -9.32
CA PHE A 129 0.49 -22.70 -8.83
C PHE A 129 1.39 -21.49 -8.53
N ALA A 130 2.59 -21.70 -7.98
CA ALA A 130 3.56 -20.64 -7.70
C ALA A 130 4.29 -20.17 -8.96
N ALA A 131 4.32 -20.98 -10.02
CA ALA A 131 5.04 -20.66 -11.25
C ALA A 131 4.51 -19.36 -11.90
N ASP A 132 5.44 -18.48 -12.26
CA ASP A 132 5.20 -17.33 -13.15
C ASP A 132 5.16 -17.86 -14.58
N VAL A 133 4.01 -17.70 -15.25
CA VAL A 133 3.78 -18.27 -16.57
C VAL A 133 4.81 -17.78 -17.60
N VAL A 134 5.24 -16.51 -17.52
CA VAL A 134 6.20 -15.92 -18.45
C VAL A 134 7.59 -16.54 -18.27
N LYS A 135 8.05 -16.63 -17.03
CA LYS A 135 9.35 -17.20 -16.69
C LYS A 135 9.39 -18.70 -16.96
N ALA A 136 8.33 -19.41 -16.56
CA ALA A 136 8.21 -20.83 -16.82
C ALA A 136 8.23 -21.14 -18.33
N ALA A 137 7.54 -20.36 -19.15
CA ALA A 137 7.57 -20.51 -20.60
C ALA A 137 8.97 -20.25 -21.18
N ALA A 138 9.72 -19.28 -20.64
CA ALA A 138 11.10 -19.03 -21.05
C ALA A 138 12.06 -20.20 -20.68
N GLU A 139 11.72 -20.96 -19.65
CA GLU A 139 12.43 -22.16 -19.22
C GLU A 139 11.86 -23.47 -19.86
N HIS A 140 10.95 -23.32 -20.84
CA HIS A 140 10.27 -24.45 -21.49
C HIS A 140 9.49 -25.33 -20.51
N GLN A 141 8.92 -24.71 -19.47
CA GLN A 141 8.10 -25.36 -18.47
C GLN A 141 6.69 -24.76 -18.51
N TYR A 142 5.69 -25.61 -18.55
CA TYR A 142 4.30 -25.17 -18.71
C TYR A 142 3.46 -25.67 -17.54
N PRO A 143 2.79 -24.79 -16.79
CA PRO A 143 1.92 -25.19 -15.70
C PRO A 143 0.62 -25.81 -16.23
N VAL A 144 0.31 -27.00 -15.75
CA VAL A 144 -0.91 -27.74 -16.07
C VAL A 144 -1.65 -28.07 -14.77
N PHE A 145 -2.96 -27.86 -14.79
CA PHE A 145 -3.86 -28.19 -13.67
C PHE A 145 -4.88 -29.23 -14.18
N VAL A 146 -5.18 -30.19 -13.32
CA VAL A 146 -6.20 -31.20 -13.62
C VAL A 146 -7.39 -30.99 -12.70
N ALA A 147 -8.51 -30.57 -13.27
CA ALA A 147 -9.77 -30.42 -12.56
C ALA A 147 -10.66 -31.65 -12.75
N ASN A 148 -11.46 -31.96 -11.75
CA ASN A 148 -12.55 -32.92 -11.90
C ASN A 148 -13.87 -32.14 -11.89
N VAL A 149 -14.54 -32.11 -13.05
CA VAL A 149 -15.83 -31.48 -13.25
C VAL A 149 -16.83 -32.55 -13.68
N ASP A 150 -17.88 -32.72 -12.91
CA ASP A 150 -18.93 -33.73 -13.14
C ASP A 150 -18.38 -35.19 -13.36
N GLY A 151 -17.31 -35.51 -12.61
CA GLY A 151 -16.67 -36.83 -12.70
C GLY A 151 -15.74 -36.99 -13.92
N GLN A 152 -15.56 -35.94 -14.74
CA GLN A 152 -14.69 -35.97 -15.91
C GLN A 152 -13.43 -35.10 -15.67
N PRO A 153 -12.24 -35.60 -16.02
CA PRO A 153 -11.02 -34.82 -15.92
C PRO A 153 -10.98 -33.71 -17.00
N LYS A 154 -10.68 -32.49 -16.61
CA LYS A 154 -10.41 -31.36 -17.48
C LYS A 154 -8.96 -30.92 -17.28
N TYR A 155 -8.26 -30.68 -18.37
CA TYR A 155 -6.87 -30.23 -18.34
C TYR A 155 -6.80 -28.73 -18.60
N ILE A 156 -6.27 -27.98 -17.66
CA ILE A 156 -6.18 -26.52 -17.71
C ILE A 156 -4.73 -26.14 -17.95
N MET A 157 -4.50 -25.36 -18.97
CA MET A 157 -3.18 -24.88 -19.35
C MET A 157 -3.13 -23.34 -19.25
N ALA A 158 -2.03 -22.82 -18.68
CA ALA A 158 -1.78 -21.40 -18.65
C ALA A 158 -1.23 -20.92 -19.99
N LEU A 159 -1.75 -19.80 -20.48
CA LEU A 159 -1.33 -19.16 -21.70
C LEU A 159 -0.81 -17.75 -21.41
N HIS A 160 0.17 -17.32 -22.20
CA HIS A 160 0.71 -15.97 -22.15
C HIS A 160 1.02 -15.51 -23.58
N GLY A 161 0.77 -14.22 -23.84
CA GLY A 161 1.06 -13.62 -25.14
C GLY A 161 1.27 -12.11 -25.04
N ALA A 162 1.70 -11.51 -26.13
CA ALA A 162 1.81 -10.07 -26.27
C ALA A 162 0.53 -9.50 -26.88
N GLY A 163 -0.10 -8.55 -26.20
CA GLY A 163 -1.16 -7.73 -26.73
C GLY A 163 -0.63 -6.45 -27.38
N LEU A 164 -1.53 -5.57 -27.80
CA LEU A 164 -1.16 -4.32 -28.44
C LEU A 164 -0.58 -3.31 -27.44
N TRP A 165 -1.14 -3.24 -26.25
CA TRP A 165 -0.77 -2.28 -25.19
C TRP A 165 -0.13 -2.93 -23.95
N GLY A 166 0.01 -4.24 -23.94
CA GLY A 166 0.62 -4.94 -22.82
C GLY A 166 0.49 -6.45 -22.93
N PRO A 167 0.98 -7.20 -21.93
CA PRO A 167 0.83 -8.64 -21.93
C PRO A 167 -0.62 -9.07 -21.76
N LEU A 168 -0.95 -10.17 -22.43
CA LEU A 168 -2.17 -10.94 -22.26
C LEU A 168 -1.83 -12.26 -21.58
N TRP A 169 -2.69 -12.74 -20.71
CA TRP A 169 -2.57 -14.05 -20.11
C TRP A 169 -3.94 -14.68 -19.91
N GLY A 170 -3.97 -15.96 -19.72
CA GLY A 170 -5.23 -16.66 -19.48
C GLY A 170 -5.03 -18.13 -19.24
N TYR A 171 -6.15 -18.79 -19.09
CA TYR A 171 -6.22 -20.24 -18.92
C TYR A 171 -7.21 -20.80 -19.92
N ILE A 172 -6.82 -21.87 -20.56
CA ILE A 172 -7.69 -22.67 -21.44
C ILE A 172 -7.85 -24.06 -20.82
N SER A 173 -9.07 -24.53 -20.77
CA SER A 173 -9.36 -25.89 -20.36
C SER A 173 -9.80 -26.73 -21.54
N VAL A 174 -9.30 -27.95 -21.59
CA VAL A 174 -9.67 -28.94 -22.61
C VAL A 174 -10.30 -30.18 -21.96
N ASP A 175 -11.16 -30.83 -22.69
CA ASP A 175 -11.81 -32.04 -22.28
C ASP A 175 -10.86 -33.24 -22.11
N SER A 176 -11.36 -34.33 -21.60
CA SER A 176 -10.65 -35.59 -21.43
C SER A 176 -10.08 -36.14 -22.74
N ASP A 177 -10.68 -35.78 -23.88
CA ASP A 177 -10.19 -36.12 -25.23
C ASP A 177 -8.93 -35.33 -25.63
N ARG A 178 -8.56 -34.29 -24.84
CA ARG A 178 -7.41 -33.39 -25.05
C ARG A 178 -7.45 -32.64 -26.38
N ASN A 179 -8.61 -32.54 -27.00
CA ASN A 179 -8.79 -31.88 -28.28
C ASN A 179 -9.93 -30.86 -28.29
N THR A 180 -10.94 -31.08 -27.48
CA THR A 180 -12.10 -30.17 -27.38
C THR A 180 -11.89 -29.14 -26.30
N VAL A 181 -11.99 -27.85 -26.63
CA VAL A 181 -11.95 -26.77 -25.64
C VAL A 181 -13.24 -26.80 -24.84
N TYR A 182 -13.10 -26.91 -23.52
CA TYR A 182 -14.22 -26.88 -22.59
C TYR A 182 -14.56 -25.46 -22.16
N GLY A 183 -13.54 -24.60 -21.93
CA GLY A 183 -13.69 -23.20 -21.58
C GLY A 183 -12.37 -22.46 -21.61
N ALA A 184 -12.44 -21.16 -21.49
CA ALA A 184 -11.27 -20.29 -21.47
C ALA A 184 -11.58 -19.05 -20.64
N ASP A 185 -10.55 -18.49 -19.98
CA ASP A 185 -10.60 -17.21 -19.28
C ASP A 185 -9.33 -16.44 -19.61
N PHE A 186 -9.47 -15.22 -20.10
CA PHE A 186 -8.36 -14.36 -20.48
C PHE A 186 -8.36 -13.08 -19.65
N SER A 187 -7.21 -12.46 -19.52
CA SER A 187 -7.02 -11.18 -18.88
C SER A 187 -5.91 -10.39 -19.59
N HIS A 188 -5.87 -9.09 -19.33
CA HIS A 188 -4.92 -8.18 -19.97
C HIS A 188 -4.39 -7.16 -18.96
N GLN A 189 -3.26 -6.55 -19.28
CA GLN A 189 -2.68 -5.49 -18.43
C GLN A 189 -3.20 -4.10 -18.79
N GLY A 190 -3.38 -3.78 -20.05
CA GLY A 190 -3.62 -2.40 -20.47
C GLY A 190 -4.36 -2.24 -21.79
N GLU A 191 -5.14 -3.23 -22.23
CA GLU A 191 -5.91 -3.12 -23.46
C GLU A 191 -7.05 -2.08 -23.35
N THR A 192 -7.41 -1.47 -24.46
CA THR A 192 -8.37 -0.37 -24.50
C THR A 192 -9.80 -0.89 -24.31
N PRO A 193 -10.58 -0.33 -23.36
CA PRO A 193 -12.01 -0.64 -23.20
C PRO A 193 -12.80 -0.43 -24.50
N GLY A 194 -13.70 -1.38 -24.78
CA GLY A 194 -14.49 -1.37 -26.04
C GLY A 194 -13.73 -1.86 -27.28
N LEU A 195 -12.46 -2.26 -27.12
CA LEU A 195 -11.64 -2.86 -28.18
C LEU A 195 -11.01 -4.16 -27.64
N GLY A 196 -9.70 -4.14 -27.32
CA GLY A 196 -8.98 -5.33 -26.86
C GLY A 196 -9.34 -5.78 -25.43
N ALA A 197 -9.88 -4.90 -24.59
CA ALA A 197 -10.25 -5.23 -23.21
C ALA A 197 -11.49 -6.13 -23.08
N GLU A 198 -12.26 -6.28 -24.15
CA GLU A 198 -13.44 -7.18 -24.20
C GLU A 198 -13.07 -8.68 -24.18
N ILE A 199 -11.77 -9.00 -24.18
CA ILE A 199 -11.29 -10.39 -24.09
C ILE A 199 -11.38 -10.96 -22.66
N ALA A 200 -11.53 -10.08 -21.62
CA ALA A 200 -11.54 -10.45 -20.21
C ALA A 200 -12.97 -10.68 -19.69
#